data_152c630364f91f80ac1ff4352892df62
#
_entry.id   152c630364f91f80ac1ff4352892df62
#
_cell.length_a   1.000
_cell.length_b   1.000
_cell.length_c   1.000
_cell.angle_alpha   90.00
_cell.angle_beta   90.00
_cell.angle_gamma   90.00
#
_symmetry.space_group_name_H-M   'P 1'
#
loop_
_entity.id
_entity.type
_entity.pdbx_description
1 polymer ?
#
loop_
_entity_poly.entity_id
_entity_poly.type
_entity_poly.pdbx_seq_one_letter_code
_entity_poly.pdbx_strand_id
1 'polypeptide(L)'
;MRILLVGAGGVGDAVAKIAATRSFYETFVVSDYDQARADKTIAWIQNKYGDDVAAKFQSAKIDASNAAQVAALITEHKADYVINAVEPKFVPTIFAACYTAGANYLDMALSLSEAHEHDPFHKTGIKLGDAQYALHEQWQRAGKLALVGIGVEPGMSNIFVRYAADHLFSEIDEASIKDGGNLVVTDENGKEIFAPSFSIWTTIEECLNPPTLYETKKGWFTTEPFSEPEIFEFPEGIGAVECVNIEHEEITMLPRTMKLGRVSFKYGLGSDFIGVLKTLHRLGLDATKPVRVRSAQGPVEVAPRDVVVSVLPDPASIGPRMTGKTCAGVLITGKSKDGTARATYIYHVADNAETMAQIEAQAVVAQTAFNPLIALELIANGIWEGVGVMGPEEFDPKPFLDLMSSSTGYNQKWVAQERLASSPLRHP
;
A
#
# COMPACT_ATOMS: atom_id res chain seq x y z
N MET A 1 -10.57 20.41 -8.84
CA MET A 1 -9.30 19.77 -8.40
C MET A 1 -8.55 19.28 -9.63
N ARG A 2 -7.24 19.55 -9.71
CA ARG A 2 -6.31 19.07 -10.75
C ARG A 2 -5.34 18.10 -10.09
N ILE A 3 -5.18 16.94 -10.70
CA ILE A 3 -4.41 15.84 -10.13
C ILE A 3 -3.24 15.51 -11.04
N LEU A 4 -2.06 15.35 -10.47
CA LEU A 4 -0.89 14.77 -11.11
C LEU A 4 -0.62 13.39 -10.50
N LEU A 5 -0.68 12.35 -11.31
CA LEU A 5 -0.29 10.99 -10.96
C LEU A 5 1.15 10.74 -11.42
N VAL A 6 2.02 10.40 -10.52
CA VAL A 6 3.42 10.03 -10.77
C VAL A 6 3.55 8.51 -10.72
N GLY A 7 3.83 7.92 -11.86
CA GLY A 7 3.87 6.48 -12.09
C GLY A 7 2.64 5.96 -12.84
N ALA A 8 2.86 5.35 -14.01
CA ALA A 8 1.85 4.62 -14.79
C ALA A 8 2.18 3.12 -14.85
N GLY A 9 2.72 2.58 -13.75
CA GLY A 9 2.85 1.15 -13.51
C GLY A 9 1.51 0.51 -13.19
N GLY A 10 1.49 -0.70 -12.65
CA GLY A 10 0.23 -1.42 -12.36
C GLY A 10 -0.77 -0.60 -11.56
N VAL A 11 -0.35 -0.07 -10.40
CA VAL A 11 -1.23 0.71 -9.51
C VAL A 11 -1.63 2.04 -10.15
N GLY A 12 -0.68 2.78 -10.74
CA GLY A 12 -1.01 4.07 -11.36
C GLY A 12 -1.93 3.94 -12.58
N ASP A 13 -1.74 2.92 -13.41
CA ASP A 13 -2.67 2.58 -14.50
C ASP A 13 -4.08 2.31 -13.97
N ALA A 14 -4.20 1.49 -12.91
CA ALA A 14 -5.49 1.20 -12.29
C ALA A 14 -6.13 2.44 -11.65
N VAL A 15 -5.35 3.29 -10.95
CA VAL A 15 -5.83 4.58 -10.41
C VAL A 15 -6.44 5.44 -11.51
N ALA A 16 -5.75 5.63 -12.64
CA ALA A 16 -6.27 6.43 -13.74
C ALA A 16 -7.53 5.84 -14.37
N LYS A 17 -7.58 4.51 -14.56
CA LYS A 17 -8.75 3.78 -15.09
C LYS A 17 -9.97 3.90 -14.16
N ILE A 18 -9.79 3.80 -12.85
CA ILE A 18 -10.87 3.98 -11.88
C ILE A 18 -11.30 5.46 -11.86
N ALA A 19 -10.35 6.41 -11.87
CA ALA A 19 -10.64 7.84 -11.91
C ALA A 19 -11.53 8.22 -13.11
N ALA A 20 -11.39 7.55 -14.25
CA ALA A 20 -12.22 7.78 -15.44
C ALA A 20 -13.73 7.58 -15.19
N THR A 21 -14.10 6.84 -14.15
CA THR A 21 -15.52 6.65 -13.75
C THR A 21 -16.02 7.74 -12.80
N ARG A 22 -15.16 8.69 -12.39
CA ARG A 22 -15.46 9.70 -11.38
C ARG A 22 -15.48 11.11 -11.97
N SER A 23 -16.08 12.06 -11.25
CA SER A 23 -16.28 13.43 -11.74
C SER A 23 -15.81 14.53 -10.79
N PHE A 24 -15.16 14.20 -9.69
CA PHE A 24 -14.74 15.15 -8.64
C PHE A 24 -13.52 16.01 -9.02
N TYR A 25 -12.86 15.71 -10.14
CA TYR A 25 -11.69 16.43 -10.64
C TYR A 25 -11.94 17.10 -12.01
N GLU A 26 -11.12 18.11 -12.30
CA GLU A 26 -11.15 18.87 -13.56
C GLU A 26 -10.21 18.25 -14.60
N THR A 27 -8.97 17.99 -14.20
CA THR A 27 -7.94 17.38 -15.05
C THR A 27 -7.16 16.33 -14.26
N PHE A 28 -6.70 15.32 -14.99
CA PHE A 28 -5.91 14.21 -14.45
C PHE A 28 -4.69 13.98 -15.35
N VAL A 29 -3.49 14.32 -14.85
CA VAL A 29 -2.24 14.12 -15.60
C VAL A 29 -1.64 12.80 -15.18
N VAL A 30 -1.49 11.87 -16.12
CA VAL A 30 -0.81 10.59 -15.93
C VAL A 30 0.63 10.73 -16.38
N SER A 31 1.59 10.49 -15.50
CA SER A 31 3.01 10.68 -15.85
C SER A 31 3.84 9.44 -15.50
N ASP A 32 4.85 9.18 -16.33
CA ASP A 32 5.80 8.07 -16.14
C ASP A 32 7.15 8.43 -16.79
N TYR A 33 8.24 7.75 -16.40
CA TYR A 33 9.53 7.89 -17.06
C TYR A 33 9.50 7.37 -18.50
N ASP A 34 8.65 6.38 -18.75
CA ASP A 34 8.26 5.91 -20.08
C ASP A 34 6.85 6.43 -20.41
N GLN A 35 6.79 7.55 -21.12
CA GLN A 35 5.54 8.20 -21.49
C GLN A 35 4.57 7.26 -22.24
N ALA A 36 5.07 6.25 -22.94
CA ALA A 36 4.23 5.31 -23.66
C ALA A 36 3.29 4.51 -22.72
N ARG A 37 3.68 4.33 -21.45
CA ARG A 37 2.80 3.73 -20.43
C ARG A 37 1.60 4.64 -20.14
N ALA A 38 1.84 5.92 -19.90
CA ALA A 38 0.78 6.91 -19.67
C ALA A 38 -0.15 7.04 -20.89
N ASP A 39 0.43 7.09 -22.11
CA ASP A 39 -0.34 7.14 -23.36
C ASP A 39 -1.23 5.91 -23.53
N LYS A 40 -0.73 4.72 -23.20
CA LYS A 40 -1.48 3.45 -23.23
C LYS A 40 -2.69 3.48 -22.27
N THR A 41 -2.48 3.97 -21.06
CA THR A 41 -3.56 4.14 -20.06
C THR A 41 -4.66 5.05 -20.59
N ILE A 42 -4.31 6.21 -21.16
CA ILE A 42 -5.27 7.17 -21.71
C ILE A 42 -5.99 6.58 -22.93
N ALA A 43 -5.28 5.88 -23.82
CA ALA A 43 -5.89 5.21 -24.96
C ALA A 43 -6.91 4.13 -24.51
N TRP A 44 -6.62 3.39 -23.46
CA TRP A 44 -7.57 2.45 -22.87
C TRP A 44 -8.83 3.15 -22.33
N ILE A 45 -8.65 4.28 -21.61
CA ILE A 45 -9.77 5.10 -21.11
C ILE A 45 -10.62 5.60 -22.26
N GLN A 46 -10.00 6.12 -23.33
CA GLN A 46 -10.70 6.61 -24.53
C GLN A 46 -11.51 5.50 -25.20
N ASN A 47 -10.92 4.32 -25.37
CA ASN A 47 -11.59 3.18 -25.97
C ASN A 47 -12.80 2.69 -25.15
N LYS A 48 -12.70 2.74 -23.80
CA LYS A 48 -13.75 2.22 -22.93
C LYS A 48 -14.84 3.23 -22.62
N TYR A 49 -14.50 4.51 -22.46
CA TYR A 49 -15.42 5.55 -21.97
C TYR A 49 -15.66 6.70 -22.97
N GLY A 50 -14.95 6.72 -24.10
CA GLY A 50 -15.11 7.73 -25.14
C GLY A 50 -14.29 9.00 -24.95
N ASP A 51 -14.34 9.87 -25.97
CA ASP A 51 -13.50 11.06 -26.08
C ASP A 51 -13.79 12.10 -24.99
N ASP A 52 -15.03 12.26 -24.57
CA ASP A 52 -15.43 13.25 -23.55
C ASP A 52 -14.79 12.95 -22.19
N VAL A 53 -14.65 11.66 -21.82
CA VAL A 53 -13.97 11.25 -20.59
C VAL A 53 -12.46 11.41 -20.77
N ALA A 54 -11.91 10.92 -21.88
CA ALA A 54 -10.48 10.95 -22.16
C ALA A 54 -9.93 12.39 -22.24
N ALA A 55 -10.75 13.36 -22.66
CA ALA A 55 -10.36 14.78 -22.73
C ALA A 55 -9.92 15.38 -21.37
N LYS A 56 -10.29 14.76 -20.25
CA LYS A 56 -9.84 15.18 -18.91
C LYS A 56 -8.44 14.66 -18.57
N PHE A 57 -7.91 13.70 -19.33
CA PHE A 57 -6.63 13.05 -19.08
C PHE A 57 -5.57 13.60 -20.00
N GLN A 58 -4.36 13.77 -19.45
CA GLN A 58 -3.17 14.19 -20.19
C GLN A 58 -2.02 13.29 -19.84
N SER A 59 -1.14 12.96 -20.80
CA SER A 59 0.07 12.22 -20.52
C SER A 59 1.28 13.16 -20.40
N ALA A 60 2.23 12.80 -19.53
CA ALA A 60 3.48 13.53 -19.39
C ALA A 60 4.64 12.58 -19.12
N LYS A 61 5.84 13.01 -19.53
CA LYS A 61 7.08 12.33 -19.18
C LYS A 61 7.67 12.93 -17.91
N ILE A 62 8.09 12.09 -16.96
CA ILE A 62 8.68 12.52 -15.70
C ILE A 62 9.82 11.56 -15.27
N ASP A 63 10.86 12.14 -14.67
CA ASP A 63 11.84 11.38 -13.90
C ASP A 63 11.57 11.63 -12.41
N ALA A 64 11.00 10.64 -11.72
CA ALA A 64 10.65 10.71 -10.31
C ALA A 64 11.87 10.88 -9.38
N SER A 65 13.08 10.58 -9.85
CA SER A 65 14.32 10.84 -9.13
C SER A 65 14.76 12.29 -9.16
N ASN A 66 14.16 13.13 -10.03
CA ASN A 66 14.52 14.51 -10.23
C ASN A 66 13.47 15.47 -9.64
N ALA A 67 13.70 15.94 -8.41
CA ALA A 67 12.76 16.82 -7.71
C ALA A 67 12.42 18.11 -8.49
N ALA A 68 13.36 18.65 -9.25
CA ALA A 68 13.13 19.86 -10.05
C ALA A 68 12.16 19.59 -11.23
N GLN A 69 12.27 18.43 -11.89
CA GLN A 69 11.32 18.03 -12.93
C GLN A 69 9.92 17.79 -12.36
N VAL A 70 9.83 17.12 -11.21
CA VAL A 70 8.56 16.90 -10.54
C VAL A 70 7.91 18.23 -10.18
N ALA A 71 8.62 19.16 -9.55
CA ALA A 71 8.12 20.47 -9.19
C ALA A 71 7.72 21.31 -10.42
N ALA A 72 8.49 21.23 -11.51
CA ALA A 72 8.17 21.91 -12.76
C ALA A 72 6.84 21.40 -13.36
N LEU A 73 6.64 20.07 -13.40
CA LEU A 73 5.43 19.46 -13.92
C LEU A 73 4.19 19.80 -13.06
N ILE A 74 4.34 19.81 -11.73
CA ILE A 74 3.29 20.28 -10.81
C ILE A 74 2.85 21.69 -11.15
N THR A 75 3.83 22.59 -11.38
CA THR A 75 3.60 24.00 -11.69
C THR A 75 2.96 24.18 -13.07
N GLU A 76 3.46 23.48 -14.09
CA GLU A 76 2.96 23.52 -15.47
C GLU A 76 1.48 23.14 -15.54
N HIS A 77 1.11 22.02 -14.89
CA HIS A 77 -0.27 21.52 -14.88
C HIS A 77 -1.11 22.15 -13.76
N LYS A 78 -0.53 23.00 -12.92
CA LYS A 78 -1.20 23.63 -11.76
C LYS A 78 -1.87 22.57 -10.88
N ALA A 79 -1.17 21.46 -10.62
CA ALA A 79 -1.72 20.36 -9.85
C ALA A 79 -1.99 20.79 -8.41
N ASP A 80 -3.22 20.55 -7.95
CA ASP A 80 -3.62 20.77 -6.56
C ASP A 80 -3.14 19.62 -5.66
N TYR A 81 -3.16 18.39 -6.22
CA TYR A 81 -2.77 17.15 -5.57
C TYR A 81 -1.86 16.31 -6.46
N VAL A 82 -0.88 15.70 -5.83
CA VAL A 82 0.03 14.73 -6.46
C VAL A 82 -0.20 13.36 -5.83
N ILE A 83 -0.50 12.35 -6.65
CA ILE A 83 -0.54 10.94 -6.22
C ILE A 83 0.82 10.32 -6.58
N ASN A 84 1.53 9.84 -5.58
CA ASN A 84 2.75 9.08 -5.75
C ASN A 84 2.41 7.58 -5.88
N ALA A 85 2.57 7.02 -7.09
CA ALA A 85 2.32 5.61 -7.41
C ALA A 85 3.59 4.92 -7.95
N VAL A 86 4.77 5.33 -7.45
CA VAL A 86 6.06 4.71 -7.73
C VAL A 86 6.66 4.10 -6.48
N GLU A 87 7.76 3.38 -6.64
CA GLU A 87 8.47 2.69 -5.54
C GLU A 87 8.85 3.63 -4.38
N PRO A 88 8.83 3.14 -3.13
CA PRO A 88 9.09 3.94 -1.92
C PRO A 88 10.41 4.70 -1.92
N LYS A 89 11.43 4.22 -2.63
CA LYS A 89 12.72 4.93 -2.76
C LYS A 89 12.61 6.35 -3.36
N PHE A 90 11.52 6.64 -4.10
CA PHE A 90 11.27 7.96 -4.70
C PHE A 90 10.42 8.88 -3.80
N VAL A 91 9.88 8.38 -2.70
CA VAL A 91 9.05 9.15 -1.76
C VAL A 91 9.74 10.45 -1.32
N PRO A 92 11.01 10.47 -0.86
CA PRO A 92 11.64 11.71 -0.41
C PRO A 92 11.71 12.78 -1.51
N THR A 93 11.98 12.36 -2.74
CA THR A 93 12.12 13.28 -3.89
C THR A 93 10.80 13.92 -4.27
N ILE A 94 9.73 13.10 -4.43
CA ILE A 94 8.40 13.58 -4.83
C ILE A 94 7.78 14.41 -3.71
N PHE A 95 7.90 13.96 -2.46
CA PHE A 95 7.42 14.67 -1.28
C PHE A 95 8.00 16.08 -1.16
N ALA A 96 9.33 16.20 -1.30
CA ALA A 96 10.01 17.51 -1.30
C ALA A 96 9.60 18.40 -2.48
N ALA A 97 9.40 17.82 -3.66
CA ALA A 97 8.97 18.55 -4.85
C ALA A 97 7.54 19.11 -4.67
N CYS A 98 6.62 18.33 -4.10
CA CYS A 98 5.26 18.78 -3.79
C CYS A 98 5.26 19.95 -2.82
N TYR A 99 6.04 19.86 -1.74
CA TYR A 99 6.19 20.95 -0.80
C TYR A 99 6.73 22.23 -1.47
N THR A 100 7.79 22.10 -2.29
CA THR A 100 8.42 23.21 -3.00
C THR A 100 7.48 23.88 -4.00
N ALA A 101 6.68 23.09 -4.72
CA ALA A 101 5.71 23.60 -5.70
C ALA A 101 4.38 24.06 -5.05
N GLY A 102 4.19 23.83 -3.75
CA GLY A 102 2.97 24.21 -3.02
C GLY A 102 1.76 23.36 -3.36
N ALA A 103 1.96 22.11 -3.79
CA ALA A 103 0.90 21.13 -4.00
C ALA A 103 0.67 20.24 -2.75
N ASN A 104 -0.51 19.66 -2.62
CA ASN A 104 -0.77 18.59 -1.66
C ASN A 104 -0.22 17.27 -2.17
N TYR A 105 0.00 16.31 -1.28
CA TYR A 105 0.66 15.04 -1.57
C TYR A 105 -0.16 13.85 -1.07
N LEU A 106 -0.17 12.75 -1.84
CA LEU A 106 -0.65 11.44 -1.41
C LEU A 106 0.34 10.37 -1.83
N ASP A 107 0.52 9.34 -0.99
CA ASP A 107 1.19 8.11 -1.35
C ASP A 107 0.43 6.88 -0.83
N MET A 108 0.87 5.71 -1.28
CA MET A 108 0.35 4.40 -0.89
C MET A 108 1.43 3.53 -0.23
N ALA A 109 2.60 4.11 -0.01
CA ALA A 109 3.72 3.56 0.75
C ALA A 109 4.56 4.71 1.29
N LEU A 110 5.11 4.57 2.48
CA LEU A 110 5.86 5.62 3.17
C LEU A 110 7.35 5.61 2.81
N SER A 111 8.10 6.59 3.32
CA SER A 111 9.55 6.59 3.23
C SER A 111 10.15 5.38 3.95
N LEU A 112 11.20 4.81 3.34
CA LEU A 112 11.84 3.59 3.80
C LEU A 112 12.40 3.71 5.23
N SER A 113 12.47 2.56 5.89
CA SER A 113 13.10 2.37 7.19
C SER A 113 14.61 2.17 7.05
N GLU A 114 15.32 2.27 8.19
CA GLU A 114 16.71 1.82 8.32
C GLU A 114 16.81 0.98 9.60
N ALA A 115 17.32 -0.24 9.49
CA ALA A 115 17.50 -1.12 10.62
C ALA A 115 18.49 -0.53 11.64
N HIS A 116 18.29 -0.82 12.94
CA HIS A 116 19.20 -0.37 13.99
C HIS A 116 20.59 -0.99 13.80
N GLU A 117 21.63 -0.16 13.75
CA GLU A 117 23.01 -0.54 13.36
C GLU A 117 23.60 -1.73 14.14
N HIS A 118 23.29 -1.81 15.46
CA HIS A 118 23.93 -2.80 16.34
C HIS A 118 22.96 -3.85 16.90
N ASP A 119 21.64 -3.61 16.82
CA ASP A 119 20.65 -4.48 17.45
C ASP A 119 19.34 -4.48 16.65
N PRO A 120 19.37 -4.92 15.37
CA PRO A 120 18.26 -4.76 14.45
C PRO A 120 17.01 -5.58 14.79
N PHE A 121 17.14 -6.62 15.64
CA PHE A 121 16.03 -7.52 15.97
C PHE A 121 15.38 -7.25 17.33
N HIS A 122 15.80 -6.19 18.04
CA HIS A 122 15.19 -5.80 19.31
C HIS A 122 14.89 -4.30 19.38
N LYS A 123 15.60 -3.49 18.60
CA LYS A 123 15.47 -2.03 18.60
C LYS A 123 15.16 -1.51 17.21
N THR A 124 14.24 -0.56 17.16
CA THR A 124 13.99 0.19 15.94
C THR A 124 15.17 1.10 15.61
N GLY A 125 15.51 1.18 14.34
CA GLY A 125 16.30 2.27 13.78
C GLY A 125 15.38 3.42 13.33
N ILE A 126 15.53 3.88 12.08
CA ILE A 126 14.54 4.76 11.42
C ILE A 126 13.36 3.90 11.01
N LYS A 127 12.15 4.28 11.41
CA LYS A 127 10.93 3.54 11.05
C LYS A 127 10.36 4.05 9.72
N LEU A 128 9.57 3.22 9.07
CA LEU A 128 8.77 3.61 7.90
C LEU A 128 8.01 4.91 8.21
N GLY A 129 8.14 5.91 7.33
CA GLY A 129 7.46 7.19 7.43
C GLY A 129 8.09 8.21 8.39
N ASP A 130 9.08 7.88 9.21
CA ASP A 130 9.67 8.82 10.18
C ASP A 130 10.14 10.11 9.51
N ALA A 131 10.74 10.02 8.31
CA ALA A 131 11.22 11.19 7.55
C ALA A 131 10.07 12.11 7.11
N GLN A 132 8.92 11.57 6.74
CA GLN A 132 7.75 12.33 6.35
C GLN A 132 7.08 12.97 7.56
N TYR A 133 6.83 12.19 8.63
CA TYR A 133 6.20 12.69 9.86
C TYR A 133 7.04 13.77 10.57
N ALA A 134 8.36 13.72 10.46
CA ALA A 134 9.24 14.78 10.99
C ALA A 134 8.98 16.16 10.36
N LEU A 135 8.35 16.21 9.20
CA LEU A 135 8.00 17.45 8.48
C LEU A 135 6.54 17.91 8.70
N HIS A 136 5.79 17.24 9.61
CA HIS A 136 4.38 17.56 9.87
C HIS A 136 4.14 19.06 10.12
N GLU A 137 4.84 19.68 11.07
CA GLU A 137 4.67 21.11 11.37
C GLU A 137 5.02 22.02 10.19
N GLN A 138 5.97 21.62 9.35
CA GLN A 138 6.36 22.38 8.18
C GLN A 138 5.23 22.40 7.14
N TRP A 139 4.62 21.25 6.86
CA TRP A 139 3.47 21.11 5.97
C TRP A 139 2.24 21.83 6.54
N GLN A 140 2.02 21.76 7.86
CA GLN A 140 0.94 22.44 8.54
C GLN A 140 1.06 23.97 8.40
N ARG A 141 2.28 24.54 8.60
CA ARG A 141 2.53 25.98 8.41
C ARG A 141 2.31 26.42 6.96
N ALA A 142 2.54 25.54 5.99
CA ALA A 142 2.28 25.82 4.59
C ALA A 142 0.79 25.72 4.22
N GLY A 143 -0.08 25.29 5.14
CA GLY A 143 -1.49 25.05 4.88
C GLY A 143 -1.74 23.95 3.85
N LYS A 144 -0.85 22.95 3.79
CA LYS A 144 -0.89 21.83 2.84
C LYS A 144 -1.07 20.51 3.56
N LEU A 145 -1.75 19.59 2.89
CA LEU A 145 -1.92 18.21 3.33
C LEU A 145 -0.95 17.29 2.60
N ALA A 146 -0.25 16.46 3.37
CA ALA A 146 0.38 15.25 2.89
C ALA A 146 -0.36 14.07 3.52
N LEU A 147 -1.26 13.43 2.77
CA LEU A 147 -1.97 12.23 3.18
C LEU A 147 -1.10 11.02 2.81
N VAL A 148 -0.46 10.44 3.82
CA VAL A 148 0.50 9.36 3.63
C VAL A 148 -0.13 8.00 3.92
N GLY A 149 0.28 6.97 3.17
CA GLY A 149 -0.19 5.62 3.37
C GLY A 149 -1.68 5.43 3.09
N ILE A 150 -2.19 5.88 1.93
CA ILE A 150 -3.61 5.73 1.54
C ILE A 150 -3.76 4.70 0.40
N GLY A 151 -3.19 3.51 0.59
CA GLY A 151 -3.39 2.33 -0.25
C GLY A 151 -4.38 1.33 0.37
N VAL A 152 -4.17 0.05 0.10
CA VAL A 152 -4.91 -1.03 0.75
C VAL A 152 -4.33 -1.29 2.13
N GLU A 153 -3.06 -1.54 2.17
CA GLU A 153 -2.15 -1.70 3.30
C GLU A 153 -0.82 -1.06 2.89
N PRO A 154 -0.49 0.05 3.52
CA PRO A 154 -1.26 0.86 4.47
C PRO A 154 -2.43 1.59 3.81
N GLY A 155 -3.46 1.91 4.60
CA GLY A 155 -4.57 2.77 4.19
C GLY A 155 -5.93 2.24 4.60
N MET A 156 -6.53 1.35 3.83
CA MET A 156 -7.85 0.78 4.13
C MET A 156 -7.85 0.06 5.49
N SER A 157 -6.79 -0.68 5.81
CA SER A 157 -6.60 -1.31 7.12
C SER A 157 -6.59 -0.29 8.27
N ASN A 158 -5.94 0.87 8.10
CA ASN A 158 -5.95 1.97 9.07
C ASN A 158 -7.37 2.50 9.31
N ILE A 159 -8.14 2.67 8.23
CA ILE A 159 -9.55 3.09 8.29
C ILE A 159 -10.41 2.06 9.01
N PHE A 160 -10.16 0.77 8.81
CA PHE A 160 -10.86 -0.30 9.54
C PHE A 160 -10.57 -0.24 11.04
N VAL A 161 -9.31 0.00 11.45
CA VAL A 161 -8.97 0.17 12.88
C VAL A 161 -9.64 1.40 13.46
N ARG A 162 -9.64 2.53 12.72
CA ARG A 162 -10.32 3.75 13.15
C ARG A 162 -11.82 3.54 13.30
N TYR A 163 -12.46 2.89 12.33
CA TYR A 163 -13.88 2.54 12.40
C TYR A 163 -14.19 1.67 13.61
N ALA A 164 -13.37 0.67 13.89
CA ALA A 164 -13.55 -0.19 15.05
C ALA A 164 -13.43 0.60 16.37
N ALA A 165 -12.45 1.48 16.49
CA ALA A 165 -12.27 2.31 17.68
C ALA A 165 -13.45 3.25 17.91
N ASP A 166 -13.97 3.85 16.84
CA ASP A 166 -15.07 4.82 16.94
C ASP A 166 -16.42 4.14 17.20
N HIS A 167 -16.67 2.97 16.60
CA HIS A 167 -18.02 2.39 16.55
C HIS A 167 -18.18 1.05 17.27
N LEU A 168 -17.13 0.23 17.38
CA LEU A 168 -17.27 -1.15 17.85
C LEU A 168 -16.66 -1.40 19.23
N PHE A 169 -15.52 -0.77 19.52
CA PHE A 169 -14.74 -1.03 20.72
C PHE A 169 -14.69 0.19 21.65
N SER A 170 -14.67 -0.06 22.97
CA SER A 170 -14.33 0.94 23.98
C SER A 170 -12.84 0.91 24.33
N GLU A 171 -12.20 -0.25 24.13
CA GLU A 171 -10.78 -0.49 24.35
C GLU A 171 -10.30 -1.54 23.33
N ILE A 172 -9.18 -1.26 22.64
CA ILE A 172 -8.56 -2.18 21.71
C ILE A 172 -7.29 -2.74 22.34
N ASP A 173 -7.30 -4.04 22.64
CA ASP A 173 -6.15 -4.77 23.18
C ASP A 173 -5.12 -5.02 22.08
N GLU A 174 -5.59 -5.45 20.89
CA GLU A 174 -4.73 -5.69 19.74
C GLU A 174 -5.47 -5.35 18.42
N ALA A 175 -4.74 -4.70 17.51
CA ALA A 175 -5.05 -4.59 16.11
C ALA A 175 -3.98 -5.37 15.33
N SER A 176 -4.35 -6.53 14.80
CA SER A 176 -3.48 -7.40 14.03
C SER A 176 -3.92 -7.43 12.57
N ILE A 177 -3.17 -6.73 11.72
CA ILE A 177 -3.41 -6.72 10.29
C ILE A 177 -3.12 -8.13 9.74
N LYS A 178 -4.01 -8.62 8.87
CA LYS A 178 -3.95 -9.94 8.25
C LYS A 178 -4.21 -9.78 6.77
N ASP A 179 -3.14 -9.77 6.00
CA ASP A 179 -3.19 -9.82 4.55
C ASP A 179 -2.85 -11.23 4.06
N GLY A 180 -3.59 -11.75 3.10
CA GLY A 180 -3.33 -13.05 2.51
C GLY A 180 -4.30 -13.40 1.39
N GLY A 181 -4.00 -14.48 0.68
CA GLY A 181 -4.82 -14.89 -0.46
C GLY A 181 -4.54 -16.32 -0.91
N ASN A 182 -5.27 -16.72 -1.94
CA ASN A 182 -5.05 -17.96 -2.67
C ASN A 182 -4.76 -17.71 -4.15
N LEU A 183 -4.05 -16.60 -4.43
CA LEU A 183 -3.69 -16.22 -5.78
C LEU A 183 -2.68 -17.20 -6.37
N VAL A 184 -2.95 -17.68 -7.58
CA VAL A 184 -2.08 -18.57 -8.35
C VAL A 184 -1.82 -17.95 -9.71
N VAL A 185 -0.55 -17.92 -10.14
CA VAL A 185 -0.13 -17.44 -11.46
C VAL A 185 0.41 -18.62 -12.27
N THR A 186 -0.01 -18.70 -13.52
CA THR A 186 0.45 -19.75 -14.43
C THR A 186 1.29 -19.19 -15.57
N ASP A 187 2.18 -20.03 -16.15
CA ASP A 187 2.86 -19.73 -17.40
C ASP A 187 1.92 -19.94 -18.62
N GLU A 188 2.45 -19.78 -19.83
CA GLU A 188 1.70 -19.95 -21.08
C GLU A 188 1.21 -21.39 -21.31
N ASN A 189 1.78 -22.36 -20.60
CA ASN A 189 1.41 -23.77 -20.67
C ASN A 189 0.44 -24.18 -19.55
N GLY A 190 0.01 -23.23 -18.70
CA GLY A 190 -0.87 -23.49 -17.57
C GLY A 190 -0.17 -24.09 -16.35
N LYS A 191 1.17 -24.10 -16.33
CA LYS A 191 1.94 -24.54 -15.17
C LYS A 191 2.08 -23.39 -14.17
N GLU A 192 1.85 -23.67 -12.90
CA GLU A 192 2.07 -22.72 -11.81
C GLU A 192 3.52 -22.25 -11.76
N ILE A 193 3.71 -20.94 -11.62
CA ILE A 193 5.03 -20.29 -11.53
C ILE A 193 5.10 -19.41 -10.29
N PHE A 194 6.30 -19.23 -9.76
CA PHE A 194 6.57 -18.23 -8.75
C PHE A 194 6.46 -16.84 -9.38
N ALA A 195 5.48 -16.06 -8.94
CA ALA A 195 5.28 -14.70 -9.38
C ALA A 195 4.72 -13.87 -8.21
N PRO A 196 5.40 -12.80 -7.80
CA PRO A 196 4.86 -11.90 -6.79
C PRO A 196 3.66 -11.14 -7.36
N SER A 197 2.61 -11.02 -6.56
CA SER A 197 1.41 -10.25 -6.91
C SER A 197 1.60 -8.74 -6.79
N PHE A 198 2.72 -8.31 -6.23
CA PHE A 198 3.11 -6.92 -6.01
C PHE A 198 4.55 -6.68 -6.44
N SER A 199 5.07 -5.45 -6.28
CA SER A 199 6.49 -5.15 -6.58
C SER A 199 7.40 -6.09 -5.81
N ILE A 200 8.13 -6.96 -6.51
CA ILE A 200 9.05 -7.90 -5.86
C ILE A 200 10.15 -7.17 -5.10
N TRP A 201 10.58 -5.99 -5.57
CA TRP A 201 11.56 -5.17 -4.87
C TRP A 201 11.05 -4.77 -3.49
N THR A 202 9.80 -4.28 -3.42
CA THR A 202 9.12 -3.90 -2.19
C THR A 202 8.84 -5.11 -1.30
N THR A 203 8.36 -6.22 -1.88
CA THR A 203 8.11 -7.47 -1.14
C THR A 203 9.38 -8.01 -0.47
N ILE A 204 10.54 -7.94 -1.14
CA ILE A 204 11.83 -8.33 -0.55
C ILE A 204 12.19 -7.41 0.61
N GLU A 205 11.99 -6.09 0.45
CA GLU A 205 12.25 -5.10 1.50
C GLU A 205 11.41 -5.39 2.75
N GLU A 206 10.10 -5.42 2.60
CA GLU A 206 9.14 -5.62 3.70
C GLU A 206 9.33 -6.97 4.41
N CYS A 207 9.54 -8.03 3.65
CA CYS A 207 9.62 -9.38 4.20
C CYS A 207 10.96 -9.72 4.86
N LEU A 208 12.06 -9.09 4.46
CA LEU A 208 13.41 -9.42 4.96
C LEU A 208 14.00 -8.36 5.89
N ASN A 209 13.42 -7.16 5.94
CA ASN A 209 13.74 -6.21 7.00
C ASN A 209 13.21 -6.69 8.37
N PRO A 210 13.83 -6.25 9.48
CA PRO A 210 13.34 -6.55 10.82
C PRO A 210 11.92 -6.00 11.02
N PRO A 211 10.88 -6.86 11.19
CA PRO A 211 9.52 -6.39 11.41
C PRO A 211 9.43 -5.49 12.65
N THR A 212 8.86 -4.33 12.48
CA THR A 212 8.49 -3.46 13.60
C THR A 212 7.16 -3.92 14.18
N LEU A 213 7.06 -4.00 15.51
CA LEU A 213 5.85 -4.22 16.27
C LEU A 213 5.66 -3.08 17.27
N TYR A 214 4.45 -2.93 17.78
CA TYR A 214 4.14 -1.97 18.82
C TYR A 214 3.42 -2.64 19.98
N GLU A 215 3.83 -2.32 21.20
CA GLU A 215 3.11 -2.61 22.45
C GLU A 215 3.12 -1.38 23.35
N THR A 216 2.00 -1.00 23.92
CA THR A 216 1.88 0.20 24.77
C THR A 216 2.94 0.28 25.86
N LYS A 217 3.33 -0.87 26.44
CA LYS A 217 4.33 -0.92 27.54
C LYS A 217 5.78 -0.85 27.07
N LYS A 218 6.06 -1.21 25.82
CA LYS A 218 7.40 -1.28 25.24
C LYS A 218 7.67 -0.15 24.24
N GLY A 219 6.61 0.43 23.66
CA GLY A 219 6.71 1.27 22.47
C GLY A 219 6.96 0.41 21.22
N TRP A 220 7.62 0.99 20.24
CA TRP A 220 8.05 0.26 19.04
C TRP A 220 9.30 -0.56 19.32
N PHE A 221 9.30 -1.79 18.83
CA PHE A 221 10.44 -2.70 18.87
C PHE A 221 10.45 -3.56 17.61
N THR A 222 11.54 -4.24 17.34
CA THR A 222 11.69 -5.11 16.18
C THR A 222 11.87 -6.57 16.57
N THR A 223 11.65 -7.45 15.62
CA THR A 223 11.86 -8.90 15.75
C THR A 223 12.62 -9.43 14.53
N GLU A 224 12.95 -10.73 14.55
CA GLU A 224 13.45 -11.39 13.35
C GLU A 224 12.35 -11.48 12.28
N PRO A 225 12.69 -11.40 10.98
CA PRO A 225 11.77 -11.65 9.89
C PRO A 225 11.04 -12.99 10.01
N PHE A 226 9.77 -13.02 9.64
CA PHE A 226 8.90 -14.20 9.71
C PHE A 226 8.65 -14.70 11.14
N SER A 227 8.78 -13.85 12.14
CA SER A 227 8.48 -14.20 13.55
C SER A 227 7.00 -14.43 13.79
N GLU A 228 6.66 -15.08 14.89
CA GLU A 228 5.30 -15.38 15.36
C GLU A 228 4.41 -16.01 14.27
N PRO A 229 4.83 -17.11 13.62
CA PRO A 229 4.01 -17.77 12.59
C PRO A 229 2.70 -18.26 13.18
N GLU A 230 1.62 -18.11 12.42
CA GLU A 230 0.29 -18.62 12.75
C GLU A 230 -0.47 -19.04 11.51
N ILE A 231 -1.43 -19.96 11.65
CA ILE A 231 -2.39 -20.27 10.60
C ILE A 231 -3.62 -19.41 10.80
N PHE A 232 -3.94 -18.58 9.82
CA PHE A 232 -5.14 -17.74 9.83
C PHE A 232 -6.14 -18.22 8.79
N GLU A 233 -7.40 -18.35 9.22
CA GLU A 233 -8.51 -18.75 8.35
C GLU A 233 -9.11 -17.51 7.68
N PHE A 234 -8.76 -17.28 6.42
CA PHE A 234 -9.29 -16.19 5.61
C PHE A 234 -10.68 -16.51 5.08
N PRO A 235 -11.54 -15.49 4.92
CA PRO A 235 -12.93 -15.68 4.49
C PRO A 235 -13.06 -15.95 2.99
N GLU A 236 -14.30 -16.13 2.55
CA GLU A 236 -14.73 -16.19 1.14
C GLU A 236 -14.03 -17.27 0.30
N GLY A 237 -13.68 -18.39 0.94
CA GLY A 237 -13.09 -19.55 0.27
C GLY A 237 -11.58 -19.45 0.02
N ILE A 238 -10.91 -18.44 0.56
CA ILE A 238 -9.45 -18.36 0.55
C ILE A 238 -8.86 -19.48 1.39
N GLY A 239 -9.40 -19.70 2.63
CA GLY A 239 -9.01 -20.78 3.52
C GLY A 239 -7.84 -20.46 4.44
N ALA A 240 -7.25 -21.52 4.99
CA ALA A 240 -6.16 -21.44 5.98
C ALA A 240 -4.82 -21.13 5.31
N VAL A 241 -4.17 -20.03 5.73
CA VAL A 241 -2.86 -19.60 5.21
C VAL A 241 -1.93 -19.35 6.38
N GLU A 242 -0.65 -19.74 6.24
CA GLU A 242 0.40 -19.40 7.20
C GLU A 242 0.76 -17.92 7.08
N CYS A 243 0.58 -17.18 8.16
CA CYS A 243 0.88 -15.75 8.29
C CYS A 243 2.07 -15.54 9.21
N VAL A 244 2.94 -14.61 8.86
CA VAL A 244 4.16 -14.28 9.59
C VAL A 244 4.33 -12.77 9.71
N ASN A 245 5.00 -12.30 10.77
CA ASN A 245 5.32 -10.88 10.90
C ASN A 245 6.28 -10.46 9.78
N ILE A 246 5.97 -9.33 9.17
CA ILE A 246 6.86 -8.59 8.26
C ILE A 246 6.89 -7.11 8.65
N GLU A 247 7.81 -6.33 8.10
CA GLU A 247 7.81 -4.88 8.27
C GLU A 247 6.66 -4.27 7.48
N HIS A 248 5.86 -3.38 8.12
CA HIS A 248 4.78 -2.70 7.44
C HIS A 248 4.40 -1.37 8.11
N GLU A 249 3.79 -0.46 7.38
CA GLU A 249 3.57 0.94 7.76
C GLU A 249 2.55 1.15 8.87
N GLU A 250 1.49 0.35 8.95
CA GLU A 250 0.42 0.53 9.95
C GLU A 250 0.93 0.49 11.36
N ILE A 251 1.97 -0.32 11.61
CA ILE A 251 2.58 -0.43 12.93
C ILE A 251 3.23 0.89 13.34
N THR A 252 3.73 1.65 12.37
CA THR A 252 4.36 2.94 12.62
C THR A 252 3.36 4.10 12.61
N MET A 253 2.22 3.95 11.92
CA MET A 253 1.19 4.96 11.76
C MET A 253 0.17 4.95 12.92
N LEU A 254 -0.53 3.84 13.12
CA LEU A 254 -1.67 3.72 14.04
C LEU A 254 -1.35 4.18 15.47
N PRO A 255 -0.23 3.79 16.10
CA PRO A 255 0.06 4.19 17.48
C PRO A 255 0.44 5.66 17.65
N ARG A 256 0.65 6.42 16.56
CA ARG A 256 0.93 7.87 16.64
C ARG A 256 -0.31 8.65 17.08
N THR A 257 -1.47 8.18 16.67
CA THR A 257 -2.74 8.92 16.82
C THR A 257 -3.80 8.14 17.60
N MET A 258 -3.62 6.82 17.78
CA MET A 258 -4.59 5.94 18.42
C MET A 258 -4.02 5.23 19.66
N LYS A 259 -4.88 5.00 20.65
CA LYS A 259 -4.54 4.22 21.85
C LYS A 259 -4.84 2.73 21.57
N LEU A 260 -3.79 1.97 21.35
CA LEU A 260 -3.86 0.53 21.03
C LEU A 260 -2.93 -0.24 21.97
N GLY A 261 -3.36 -1.39 22.47
CA GLY A 261 -2.54 -2.23 23.34
C GLY A 261 -1.36 -2.84 22.60
N ARG A 262 -1.62 -3.44 21.44
CA ARG A 262 -0.62 -4.01 20.50
C ARG A 262 -1.03 -3.73 19.06
N VAL A 263 -0.03 -3.59 18.18
CA VAL A 263 -0.21 -3.52 16.72
C VAL A 263 0.80 -4.46 16.06
N SER A 264 0.34 -5.30 15.17
CA SER A 264 1.16 -6.23 14.38
C SER A 264 0.65 -6.33 12.95
N PHE A 265 1.54 -6.64 12.02
CA PHE A 265 1.19 -6.96 10.63
C PHE A 265 1.68 -8.38 10.32
N LYS A 266 0.78 -9.23 9.85
CA LYS A 266 1.11 -10.60 9.47
C LYS A 266 0.65 -10.91 8.06
N TYR A 267 1.61 -11.21 7.21
CA TYR A 267 1.39 -11.51 5.81
C TYR A 267 1.25 -13.02 5.57
N GLY A 268 0.18 -13.40 4.92
CA GLY A 268 -0.12 -14.75 4.47
C GLY A 268 0.62 -15.10 3.18
N LEU A 269 1.91 -15.33 3.30
CA LEU A 269 2.80 -15.64 2.17
C LEU A 269 2.76 -17.12 1.78
N GLY A 270 2.45 -18.00 2.73
CA GLY A 270 2.59 -19.44 2.56
C GLY A 270 4.05 -19.91 2.63
N SER A 271 4.22 -21.20 2.95
CA SER A 271 5.54 -21.79 3.23
C SER A 271 6.51 -21.74 2.05
N ASP A 272 6.01 -21.91 0.83
CA ASP A 272 6.85 -21.96 -0.38
C ASP A 272 7.43 -20.57 -0.69
N PHE A 273 6.63 -19.52 -0.60
CA PHE A 273 7.08 -18.15 -0.81
C PHE A 273 8.10 -17.73 0.24
N ILE A 274 7.83 -18.01 1.52
CA ILE A 274 8.77 -17.79 2.63
C ILE A 274 10.08 -18.54 2.39
N GLY A 275 10.02 -19.77 1.89
CA GLY A 275 11.19 -20.57 1.55
C GLY A 275 12.07 -19.94 0.48
N VAL A 276 11.46 -19.37 -0.57
CA VAL A 276 12.16 -18.62 -1.61
C VAL A 276 12.85 -17.38 -1.05
N LEU A 277 12.14 -16.55 -0.27
CA LEU A 277 12.72 -15.35 0.32
C LEU A 277 13.90 -15.65 1.27
N LYS A 278 13.76 -16.65 2.13
CA LYS A 278 14.86 -17.12 2.99
C LYS A 278 16.07 -17.59 2.17
N THR A 279 15.83 -18.22 1.01
CA THR A 279 16.91 -18.64 0.15
C THR A 279 17.63 -17.47 -0.52
N LEU A 280 16.88 -16.48 -1.03
CA LEU A 280 17.45 -15.23 -1.56
C LEU A 280 18.33 -14.53 -0.52
N HIS A 281 17.84 -14.40 0.72
CA HIS A 281 18.59 -13.80 1.82
C HIS A 281 19.88 -14.55 2.13
N ARG A 282 19.81 -15.89 2.25
CA ARG A 282 21.01 -16.72 2.52
C ARG A 282 22.07 -16.63 1.43
N LEU A 283 21.67 -16.32 0.20
CA LEU A 283 22.58 -16.14 -0.95
C LEU A 283 23.03 -14.67 -1.10
N GLY A 284 22.51 -13.74 -0.28
CA GLY A 284 22.78 -12.30 -0.41
C GLY A 284 22.16 -11.66 -1.66
N LEU A 285 21.16 -12.31 -2.25
CA LEU A 285 20.47 -11.83 -3.47
C LEU A 285 19.43 -10.75 -3.20
N ASP A 286 19.12 -10.50 -1.94
CA ASP A 286 18.30 -9.40 -1.43
C ASP A 286 19.07 -8.09 -1.25
N ALA A 287 20.41 -8.12 -1.34
CA ALA A 287 21.24 -6.95 -1.10
C ALA A 287 21.04 -5.86 -2.16
N THR A 288 20.95 -4.60 -1.70
CA THR A 288 20.82 -3.41 -2.55
C THR A 288 22.15 -2.76 -2.88
N LYS A 289 23.23 -3.09 -2.11
CA LYS A 289 24.57 -2.58 -2.38
C LYS A 289 25.16 -3.24 -3.62
N PRO A 290 25.60 -2.47 -4.63
CA PRO A 290 26.18 -3.03 -5.83
C PRO A 290 27.40 -3.91 -5.56
N VAL A 291 27.50 -5.03 -6.26
CA VAL A 291 28.63 -5.95 -6.29
C VAL A 291 29.20 -6.02 -7.70
N ARG A 292 30.51 -6.26 -7.78
CA ARG A 292 31.21 -6.36 -9.06
C ARG A 292 31.02 -7.75 -9.67
N VAL A 293 30.34 -7.82 -10.80
CA VAL A 293 30.10 -9.05 -11.56
C VAL A 293 30.86 -9.06 -12.90
N ARG A 294 31.21 -10.26 -13.39
CA ARG A 294 31.81 -10.41 -14.70
C ARG A 294 30.74 -10.39 -15.78
N SER A 295 30.97 -9.63 -16.85
CA SER A 295 30.15 -9.67 -18.05
C SER A 295 31.01 -9.86 -19.30
N ALA A 296 30.39 -10.17 -20.43
CA ALA A 296 31.07 -10.30 -21.72
C ALA A 296 31.71 -8.99 -22.18
N GLN A 297 31.24 -7.85 -21.69
CA GLN A 297 31.72 -6.50 -22.03
C GLN A 297 32.69 -5.95 -20.96
N GLY A 298 33.10 -6.77 -20.00
CA GLY A 298 33.93 -6.38 -18.85
C GLY A 298 33.14 -6.37 -17.52
N PRO A 299 33.80 -6.11 -16.41
CA PRO A 299 33.16 -6.07 -15.10
C PRO A 299 32.17 -4.92 -15.02
N VAL A 300 30.97 -5.19 -14.45
CA VAL A 300 29.92 -4.22 -14.17
C VAL A 300 29.55 -4.26 -12.68
N GLU A 301 29.10 -3.13 -12.15
CA GLU A 301 28.54 -3.04 -10.78
C GLU A 301 27.02 -3.21 -10.86
N VAL A 302 26.47 -4.18 -10.13
CA VAL A 302 25.04 -4.50 -10.14
C VAL A 302 24.57 -4.80 -8.72
N ALA A 303 23.44 -4.26 -8.30
CA ALA A 303 22.80 -4.65 -7.06
C ALA A 303 22.18 -6.04 -7.24
N PRO A 304 22.45 -7.01 -6.36
CA PRO A 304 21.89 -8.37 -6.47
C PRO A 304 20.36 -8.39 -6.54
N ARG A 305 19.67 -7.58 -5.73
CA ARG A 305 18.20 -7.46 -5.73
C ARG A 305 17.67 -7.05 -7.11
N ASP A 306 18.31 -6.10 -7.78
CA ASP A 306 17.88 -5.64 -9.11
C ASP A 306 17.95 -6.76 -10.16
N VAL A 307 18.92 -7.68 -10.03
CA VAL A 307 18.99 -8.88 -10.89
C VAL A 307 17.80 -9.80 -10.62
N VAL A 308 17.47 -10.05 -9.36
CA VAL A 308 16.30 -10.89 -9.00
C VAL A 308 15.02 -10.27 -9.57
N VAL A 309 14.83 -8.97 -9.38
CA VAL A 309 13.65 -8.24 -9.89
C VAL A 309 13.55 -8.34 -11.42
N SER A 310 14.69 -8.23 -12.12
CA SER A 310 14.70 -8.21 -13.59
C SER A 310 14.36 -9.54 -14.25
N VAL A 311 14.46 -10.66 -13.55
CA VAL A 311 14.17 -11.99 -14.08
C VAL A 311 12.80 -12.53 -13.68
N LEU A 312 12.09 -11.86 -12.78
CA LEU A 312 10.75 -12.24 -12.37
C LEU A 312 9.67 -11.57 -13.24
N PRO A 313 8.48 -12.18 -13.36
CA PRO A 313 7.38 -11.58 -14.10
C PRO A 313 6.98 -10.21 -13.54
N ASP A 314 6.73 -9.24 -14.43
CA ASP A 314 6.20 -7.93 -14.04
C ASP A 314 4.77 -8.10 -13.47
N PRO A 315 4.51 -7.69 -12.22
CA PRO A 315 3.18 -7.77 -11.61
C PRO A 315 2.07 -7.09 -12.42
N ALA A 316 2.39 -6.07 -13.21
CA ALA A 316 1.41 -5.43 -14.11
C ALA A 316 0.96 -6.33 -15.27
N SER A 317 1.72 -7.37 -15.60
CA SER A 317 1.47 -8.24 -16.77
C SER A 317 0.85 -9.60 -16.42
N ILE A 318 0.84 -10.00 -15.14
CA ILE A 318 0.42 -11.36 -14.73
C ILE A 318 -1.10 -11.52 -14.57
N GLY A 319 -1.85 -10.42 -14.46
CA GLY A 319 -3.30 -10.44 -14.19
C GLY A 319 -4.10 -11.41 -15.07
N PRO A 320 -3.90 -11.46 -16.42
CA PRO A 320 -4.63 -12.39 -17.29
C PRO A 320 -4.36 -13.88 -17.02
N ARG A 321 -3.25 -14.20 -16.33
CA ARG A 321 -2.82 -15.58 -15.99
C ARG A 321 -2.90 -15.86 -14.50
N MET A 322 -3.53 -14.95 -13.74
CA MET A 322 -3.74 -15.06 -12.31
C MET A 322 -5.17 -15.50 -12.03
N THR A 323 -5.34 -16.39 -11.07
CA THR A 323 -6.65 -16.81 -10.53
C THR A 323 -6.64 -16.72 -9.02
N GLY A 324 -7.82 -16.69 -8.42
CA GLY A 324 -7.98 -16.63 -6.96
C GLY A 324 -8.32 -15.24 -6.44
N LYS A 325 -8.20 -15.10 -5.14
CA LYS A 325 -8.62 -13.92 -4.36
C LYS A 325 -7.51 -13.47 -3.41
N THR A 326 -7.51 -12.17 -3.11
CA THR A 326 -6.73 -11.60 -2.01
C THR A 326 -7.64 -10.95 -0.99
N CYS A 327 -7.28 -11.03 0.27
CA CYS A 327 -8.02 -10.47 1.41
C CYS A 327 -7.08 -9.60 2.24
N ALA A 328 -7.43 -8.35 2.39
CA ALA A 328 -6.78 -7.41 3.29
C ALA A 328 -7.73 -7.07 4.44
N GLY A 329 -7.26 -7.12 5.68
CA GLY A 329 -8.12 -6.86 6.82
C GLY A 329 -7.40 -6.80 8.15
N VAL A 330 -8.17 -6.52 9.20
CA VAL A 330 -7.65 -6.38 10.57
C VAL A 330 -8.45 -7.23 11.53
N LEU A 331 -7.79 -8.13 12.24
CA LEU A 331 -8.35 -8.80 13.40
C LEU A 331 -8.16 -7.90 14.63
N ILE A 332 -9.26 -7.43 15.17
CA ILE A 332 -9.26 -6.52 16.32
C ILE A 332 -9.84 -7.26 17.52
N THR A 333 -9.12 -7.23 18.63
CA THR A 333 -9.56 -7.78 19.91
C THR A 333 -9.56 -6.71 20.98
N GLY A 334 -10.47 -6.85 21.97
CA GLY A 334 -10.59 -5.89 23.06
C GLY A 334 -11.94 -5.96 23.76
N LYS A 335 -12.42 -4.80 24.21
CA LYS A 335 -13.73 -4.66 24.85
C LYS A 335 -14.68 -3.89 23.93
N SER A 336 -15.88 -4.41 23.74
CA SER A 336 -16.96 -3.70 23.06
C SER A 336 -17.44 -2.47 23.84
N LYS A 337 -18.35 -1.69 23.27
CA LYS A 337 -18.89 -0.49 23.91
C LYS A 337 -19.66 -0.78 25.22
N ASP A 338 -20.17 -1.99 25.40
CA ASP A 338 -20.80 -2.48 26.65
C ASP A 338 -19.83 -3.10 27.64
N GLY A 339 -18.53 -3.16 27.32
CA GLY A 339 -17.46 -3.69 28.17
C GLY A 339 -17.23 -5.20 28.06
N THR A 340 -17.99 -5.93 27.23
CA THR A 340 -17.77 -7.37 27.00
C THR A 340 -16.56 -7.62 26.08
N ALA A 341 -15.90 -8.79 26.25
CA ALA A 341 -14.81 -9.17 25.36
C ALA A 341 -15.34 -9.36 23.93
N ARG A 342 -14.61 -8.80 22.96
CA ARG A 342 -14.99 -8.83 21.56
C ARG A 342 -13.79 -9.14 20.67
N ALA A 343 -14.03 -9.89 19.60
CA ALA A 343 -13.08 -10.08 18.51
C ALA A 343 -13.83 -9.92 17.19
N THR A 344 -13.34 -9.02 16.33
CA THR A 344 -13.95 -8.73 15.03
C THR A 344 -12.87 -8.70 13.96
N TYR A 345 -13.08 -9.42 12.86
CA TYR A 345 -12.26 -9.31 11.66
C TYR A 345 -12.96 -8.39 10.68
N ILE A 346 -12.34 -7.25 10.36
CA ILE A 346 -12.85 -6.30 9.37
C ILE A 346 -11.97 -6.44 8.13
N TYR A 347 -12.59 -6.70 6.97
CA TYR A 347 -11.84 -7.06 5.78
C TYR A 347 -12.53 -6.65 4.47
N HIS A 348 -11.73 -6.64 3.42
CA HIS A 348 -12.15 -6.54 2.02
C HIS A 348 -11.48 -7.67 1.22
N VAL A 349 -12.24 -8.28 0.31
CA VAL A 349 -11.74 -9.32 -0.60
C VAL A 349 -11.84 -8.83 -2.04
N ALA A 350 -10.76 -8.97 -2.80
CA ALA A 350 -10.73 -8.73 -4.24
C ALA A 350 -10.54 -10.06 -4.99
N ASP A 351 -11.40 -10.30 -5.98
CA ASP A 351 -11.33 -11.45 -6.89
C ASP A 351 -10.65 -11.03 -8.19
N ASN A 352 -9.61 -11.77 -8.62
CA ASN A 352 -8.84 -11.41 -9.80
C ASN A 352 -9.67 -11.43 -11.10
N ALA A 353 -10.59 -12.36 -11.24
CA ALA A 353 -11.43 -12.42 -12.44
C ALA A 353 -12.37 -11.21 -12.52
N GLU A 354 -12.90 -10.74 -11.38
CA GLU A 354 -13.76 -9.56 -11.33
C GLU A 354 -12.99 -8.27 -11.64
N THR A 355 -11.83 -8.07 -11.03
CA THR A 355 -11.02 -6.86 -11.25
C THR A 355 -10.47 -6.78 -12.67
N MET A 356 -10.04 -7.92 -13.22
CA MET A 356 -9.62 -8.02 -14.63
C MET A 356 -10.78 -7.67 -15.59
N ALA A 357 -12.00 -8.14 -15.32
CA ALA A 357 -13.16 -7.81 -16.15
C ALA A 357 -13.56 -6.33 -16.08
N GLN A 358 -13.37 -5.69 -14.92
CA GLN A 358 -13.74 -4.30 -14.68
C GLN A 358 -12.74 -3.30 -15.28
N ILE A 359 -11.47 -3.44 -14.97
CA ILE A 359 -10.43 -2.43 -15.27
C ILE A 359 -9.14 -3.02 -15.87
N GLU A 360 -9.13 -4.33 -16.17
CA GLU A 360 -7.94 -5.03 -16.67
C GLU A 360 -6.72 -4.87 -15.74
N ALA A 361 -6.97 -4.88 -14.43
CA ALA A 361 -5.94 -4.86 -13.40
C ALA A 361 -6.10 -6.08 -12.48
N GLN A 362 -4.99 -6.68 -12.07
CA GLN A 362 -4.99 -7.81 -11.15
C GLN A 362 -5.48 -7.38 -9.74
N ALA A 363 -5.94 -8.36 -8.94
CA ALA A 363 -6.66 -8.14 -7.70
C ALA A 363 -5.96 -7.21 -6.69
N VAL A 364 -4.68 -7.43 -6.39
CA VAL A 364 -3.91 -6.62 -5.41
C VAL A 364 -3.75 -5.18 -5.89
N VAL A 365 -3.47 -5.00 -7.18
CA VAL A 365 -3.33 -3.68 -7.81
C VAL A 365 -4.65 -2.90 -7.78
N ALA A 366 -5.76 -3.56 -8.13
CA ALA A 366 -7.08 -2.95 -8.09
C ALA A 366 -7.49 -2.57 -6.66
N GLN A 367 -7.21 -3.47 -5.69
CA GLN A 367 -7.50 -3.27 -4.27
C GLN A 367 -6.74 -2.07 -3.69
N THR A 368 -5.52 -1.81 -4.15
CA THR A 368 -4.74 -0.63 -3.77
C THR A 368 -5.28 0.65 -4.40
N ALA A 369 -5.65 0.60 -5.68
CA ALA A 369 -5.83 1.77 -6.53
C ALA A 369 -7.09 2.61 -6.23
N PHE A 370 -8.16 2.06 -5.67
CA PHE A 370 -9.37 2.83 -5.40
C PHE A 370 -9.27 3.71 -4.14
N ASN A 371 -8.43 3.35 -3.17
CA ASN A 371 -8.36 4.05 -1.89
C ASN A 371 -7.91 5.53 -2.00
N PRO A 372 -6.82 5.87 -2.73
CA PRO A 372 -6.43 7.26 -2.90
C PRO A 372 -7.50 8.10 -3.61
N LEU A 373 -8.28 7.48 -4.50
CA LEU A 373 -9.37 8.18 -5.19
C LEU A 373 -10.58 8.44 -4.28
N ILE A 374 -10.94 7.49 -3.40
CA ILE A 374 -11.98 7.71 -2.38
C ILE A 374 -11.57 8.88 -1.50
N ALA A 375 -10.32 8.89 -1.01
CA ALA A 375 -9.81 9.97 -0.17
C ALA A 375 -9.86 11.33 -0.88
N LEU A 376 -9.38 11.40 -2.13
CA LEU A 376 -9.43 12.63 -2.93
C LEU A 376 -10.86 13.11 -3.20
N GLU A 377 -11.79 12.19 -3.44
CA GLU A 377 -13.21 12.55 -3.64
C GLU A 377 -13.84 13.11 -2.36
N LEU A 378 -13.52 12.55 -1.20
CA LEU A 378 -13.96 13.08 0.09
C LEU A 378 -13.34 14.46 0.38
N ILE A 379 -12.08 14.66 0.04
CA ILE A 379 -11.40 15.96 0.15
C ILE A 379 -12.02 16.98 -0.83
N ALA A 380 -12.25 16.58 -2.07
CA ALA A 380 -12.85 17.47 -3.08
C ALA A 380 -14.27 17.94 -2.71
N ASN A 381 -14.98 17.10 -1.97
CA ASN A 381 -16.33 17.41 -1.48
C ASN A 381 -16.32 18.12 -0.08
N GLY A 382 -15.15 18.44 0.47
CA GLY A 382 -15.02 19.09 1.79
C GLY A 382 -15.47 18.22 2.97
N ILE A 383 -15.45 16.88 2.82
CA ILE A 383 -15.82 15.93 3.87
C ILE A 383 -14.59 15.58 4.72
N TRP A 384 -13.45 15.36 4.06
CA TRP A 384 -12.16 15.25 4.72
C TRP A 384 -11.38 16.55 4.58
N GLU A 385 -10.95 17.12 5.69
CA GLU A 385 -10.12 18.31 5.76
C GLU A 385 -8.94 18.08 6.69
N GLY A 386 -7.75 18.51 6.27
CA GLY A 386 -6.53 18.33 7.06
C GLY A 386 -5.37 19.16 6.54
N VAL A 387 -4.38 19.39 7.41
CA VAL A 387 -3.11 20.04 7.07
C VAL A 387 -1.97 19.39 7.86
N GLY A 388 -0.80 19.34 7.27
CA GLY A 388 0.35 18.63 7.84
C GLY A 388 0.55 17.28 7.17
N VAL A 389 1.32 16.40 7.79
CA VAL A 389 1.50 15.01 7.38
C VAL A 389 0.57 14.15 8.21
N MET A 390 -0.40 13.52 7.59
CA MET A 390 -1.48 12.79 8.26
C MET A 390 -1.69 11.42 7.62
N GLY A 391 -2.02 10.42 8.45
CA GLY A 391 -2.50 9.12 8.00
C GLY A 391 -4.01 9.08 7.84
N PRO A 392 -4.58 8.10 7.11
CA PRO A 392 -6.03 7.98 6.93
C PRO A 392 -6.80 7.70 8.23
N GLU A 393 -6.16 7.13 9.24
CA GLU A 393 -6.72 6.90 10.58
C GLU A 393 -7.04 8.19 11.35
N GLU A 394 -6.60 9.34 10.86
CA GLU A 394 -6.87 10.64 11.49
C GLU A 394 -8.17 11.27 11.01
N PHE A 395 -8.85 10.69 10.04
CA PHE A 395 -10.10 11.17 9.47
C PHE A 395 -11.29 10.32 9.92
N ASP A 396 -12.52 10.85 9.75
CA ASP A 396 -13.74 10.07 9.98
C ASP A 396 -13.79 8.90 8.97
N PRO A 397 -13.80 7.65 9.45
CA PRO A 397 -13.78 6.47 8.59
C PRO A 397 -15.11 6.22 7.89
N LYS A 398 -16.23 6.70 8.46
CA LYS A 398 -17.55 6.33 7.96
C LYS A 398 -17.85 6.85 6.56
N PRO A 399 -17.59 8.12 6.18
CA PRO A 399 -17.77 8.58 4.81
C PRO A 399 -16.94 7.79 3.80
N PHE A 400 -15.72 7.37 4.18
CA PHE A 400 -14.87 6.55 3.32
C PHE A 400 -15.50 5.19 3.05
N LEU A 401 -15.92 4.48 4.09
CA LEU A 401 -16.52 3.15 3.99
C LEU A 401 -17.88 3.18 3.29
N ASP A 402 -18.68 4.24 3.48
CA ASP A 402 -19.93 4.44 2.79
C ASP A 402 -19.71 4.66 1.27
N LEU A 403 -18.75 5.52 0.90
CA LEU A 403 -18.40 5.77 -0.51
C LEU A 403 -17.76 4.56 -1.17
N MET A 404 -16.89 3.85 -0.44
CA MET A 404 -16.27 2.61 -0.87
C MET A 404 -17.32 1.57 -1.28
N SER A 405 -18.33 1.33 -0.43
CA SER A 405 -19.31 0.26 -0.62
C SER A 405 -20.53 0.65 -1.48
N SER A 406 -20.77 1.93 -1.67
CA SER A 406 -21.92 2.42 -2.45
C SER A 406 -21.85 1.97 -3.90
N SER A 407 -22.99 1.54 -4.46
CA SER A 407 -23.13 1.17 -5.88
C SER A 407 -22.93 2.37 -6.83
N THR A 408 -23.13 3.61 -6.36
CA THR A 408 -22.82 4.85 -7.08
C THR A 408 -21.43 5.39 -6.73
N GLY A 409 -20.78 4.79 -5.74
CA GLY A 409 -19.41 5.04 -5.34
C GLY A 409 -18.43 4.14 -6.09
N TYR A 410 -17.68 3.36 -5.31
CA TYR A 410 -16.64 2.47 -5.84
C TYR A 410 -17.08 1.00 -5.90
N ASN A 411 -18.24 0.66 -5.32
CA ASN A 411 -18.84 -0.67 -5.30
C ASN A 411 -17.89 -1.76 -4.76
N GLN A 412 -17.09 -1.42 -3.76
CA GLN A 412 -16.15 -2.31 -3.09
C GLN A 412 -16.71 -2.69 -1.72
N LYS A 413 -17.07 -3.96 -1.53
CA LYS A 413 -17.68 -4.44 -0.29
C LYS A 413 -16.63 -4.67 0.78
N TRP A 414 -16.90 -4.19 1.98
CA TRP A 414 -16.17 -4.58 3.19
C TRP A 414 -17.10 -5.29 4.18
N VAL A 415 -16.53 -6.08 5.06
CA VAL A 415 -17.28 -6.90 6.03
C VAL A 415 -16.66 -6.78 7.42
N ALA A 416 -17.48 -6.59 8.43
CA ALA A 416 -17.11 -6.77 9.84
C ALA A 416 -17.68 -8.10 10.34
N GLN A 417 -16.83 -9.09 10.52
CA GLN A 417 -17.19 -10.45 10.92
C GLN A 417 -16.80 -10.68 12.38
N GLU A 418 -17.78 -11.00 13.23
CA GLU A 418 -17.47 -11.42 14.60
C GLU A 418 -16.69 -12.75 14.59
N ARG A 419 -15.64 -12.81 15.39
CA ARG A 419 -14.85 -14.00 15.65
C ARG A 419 -15.03 -14.42 17.08
N LEU A 420 -14.84 -15.70 17.39
CA LEU A 420 -14.81 -16.13 18.77
C LEU A 420 -13.64 -15.43 19.47
N ALA A 421 -13.92 -14.70 20.55
CA ALA A 421 -12.87 -14.17 21.40
C ALA A 421 -12.13 -15.38 22.00
N SER A 422 -11.08 -15.86 21.33
CA SER A 422 -10.15 -16.82 21.93
C SER A 422 -9.56 -16.16 23.17
N SER A 423 -9.46 -16.90 24.27
CA SER A 423 -8.71 -16.44 25.45
C SER A 423 -7.37 -15.88 25.00
N PRO A 424 -6.89 -14.75 25.58
CA PRO A 424 -5.66 -14.15 25.15
C PRO A 424 -4.58 -15.22 25.05
N LEU A 425 -3.98 -15.36 23.88
CA LEU A 425 -2.81 -16.20 23.67
C LEU A 425 -1.77 -15.76 24.71
N ARG A 426 -1.62 -16.55 25.78
CA ARG A 426 -0.51 -16.35 26.71
C ARG A 426 0.74 -16.71 25.91
N HIS A 427 1.39 -15.69 25.36
CA HIS A 427 2.75 -15.86 24.86
C HIS A 427 3.61 -16.31 26.04
N PRO A 428 4.40 -17.39 25.90
CA PRO A 428 5.27 -17.89 26.94
C PRO A 428 6.37 -16.89 27.34
#